data_639dc4fcefebf2f9d6acc69f4f50d543
#
_entry.id   639dc4fcefebf2f9d6acc69f4f50d543
#
_cell.length_a   1.000
_cell.length_b   1.000
_cell.length_c   1.000
_cell.angle_alpha   90.00
_cell.angle_beta   90.00
_cell.angle_gamma   90.00
#
_symmetry.space_group_name_H-M   'P 1'
#
loop_
_entity.id
_entity.type
_entity.pdbx_description
1 polymer ?
#
loop_
_entity_poly.entity_id
_entity_poly.type
_entity_poly.pdbx_seq_one_letter_code
_entity_poly.pdbx_strand_id
1 'polypeptide(L)'
;MATVSTPAPVSRTAVAASHSGQGILGERWYWNYVLFALTLCYVVNVMDRSQILAASIQAIKKEFGATDFQLGLLSGIPFALFYSFLGIPIAALADRWSRMNVLALAVALWSGMTALCGAAVNFTMLFAARVGTAIGEAGGSPPSHSLISDYFPKSSRGTAFSVYALAVPIGTSLGALMGGWGNQHLGWRNTFIVVGLPGLLLALLVRLTVKEPPRGMADGVTRQTAAIPVPGLVETLSFLWTRRSFRHLSLAAALHSVVWYASGAFNNAFLQRSHALSVSEAGYWISVLAAIAGVGTFLGGYACDKLSTRYNDRRFYLWVPGAATLLCVPFQFLAYLSPTLSTTLPSFVGLMFMAAVFFGPSFAMTQALATVRMRSVATSLLLFIQTLIGNGLGPATTGYISDWLTPSLQRDSLRYALVIIGVVNLWAAVHYALASRTLNRDLEATEALSLHP
;
A
#
# COMPACT_ATOMS: atom_id res chain seq x y z
N MET A 1 -20.53 50.10 -23.27
CA MET A 1 -21.32 49.06 -22.60
C MET A 1 -21.20 47.79 -23.44
N ALA A 2 -20.32 46.87 -23.07
CA ALA A 2 -20.20 45.60 -23.74
C ALA A 2 -20.96 44.56 -22.91
N THR A 3 -21.97 43.94 -23.52
CA THR A 3 -22.80 42.90 -22.91
C THR A 3 -21.99 41.59 -22.82
N VAL A 4 -21.70 41.21 -21.57
CA VAL A 4 -21.13 39.88 -21.28
C VAL A 4 -22.24 38.86 -21.45
N SER A 5 -22.14 38.02 -22.50
CA SER A 5 -23.03 36.88 -22.71
C SER A 5 -22.64 35.76 -21.75
N THR A 6 -23.53 35.43 -20.81
CA THR A 6 -23.45 34.21 -19.98
C THR A 6 -23.58 32.99 -20.87
N PRO A 7 -22.69 31.96 -20.76
CA PRO A 7 -22.85 30.73 -21.50
C PRO A 7 -24.10 29.97 -21.05
N ALA A 8 -24.90 29.52 -22.02
CA ALA A 8 -26.11 28.75 -21.78
C ALA A 8 -25.83 27.45 -21.02
N PRO A 9 -26.72 27.02 -20.09
CA PRO A 9 -26.52 25.76 -19.38
C PRO A 9 -26.55 24.57 -20.36
N VAL A 10 -25.48 23.75 -20.33
CA VAL A 10 -25.42 22.52 -21.11
C VAL A 10 -26.57 21.62 -20.71
N SER A 11 -27.50 21.37 -21.64
CA SER A 11 -28.71 20.60 -21.34
C SER A 11 -28.37 19.16 -20.98
N ARG A 12 -29.08 18.60 -19.99
CA ARG A 12 -28.95 17.18 -19.56
C ARG A 12 -29.13 16.19 -20.75
N THR A 13 -29.83 16.60 -21.80
CA THR A 13 -30.00 15.83 -23.04
C THR A 13 -28.73 15.75 -23.90
N ALA A 14 -27.84 16.76 -23.90
CA ALA A 14 -26.59 16.71 -24.64
C ALA A 14 -25.57 15.73 -24.00
N VAL A 15 -25.60 15.57 -22.69
CA VAL A 15 -24.78 14.60 -21.97
C VAL A 15 -25.28 13.16 -22.23
N ALA A 16 -26.61 12.96 -22.30
CA ALA A 16 -27.19 11.65 -22.62
C ALA A 16 -26.97 11.23 -24.07
N ALA A 17 -26.97 12.16 -25.02
CA ALA A 17 -26.76 11.88 -26.44
C ALA A 17 -25.31 11.50 -26.78
N SER A 18 -24.31 11.94 -25.98
CA SER A 18 -22.91 11.54 -26.19
C SER A 18 -22.61 10.10 -25.78
N HIS A 19 -23.50 9.44 -25.01
CA HIS A 19 -23.33 8.06 -24.55
C HIS A 19 -23.95 7.01 -25.47
N SER A 20 -24.89 7.40 -26.34
CA SER A 20 -25.62 6.47 -27.22
C SER A 20 -24.76 5.82 -28.31
N GLY A 21 -23.57 6.35 -28.60
CA GLY A 21 -22.62 5.78 -29.56
C GLY A 21 -21.57 4.83 -28.98
N GLN A 22 -21.49 4.67 -27.64
CA GLN A 22 -20.42 3.94 -26.98
C GLN A 22 -20.76 2.46 -26.65
N GLY A 23 -21.96 2.00 -26.96
CA GLY A 23 -22.41 0.63 -26.65
C GLY A 23 -22.24 0.30 -25.15
N ILE A 24 -21.74 -0.92 -24.84
CA ILE A 24 -21.57 -1.38 -23.46
C ILE A 24 -20.66 -0.48 -22.61
N LEU A 25 -19.74 0.29 -23.21
CA LEU A 25 -18.86 1.22 -22.50
C LEU A 25 -19.63 2.40 -21.89
N GLY A 26 -20.82 2.74 -22.38
CA GLY A 26 -21.70 3.78 -21.83
C GLY A 26 -22.57 3.32 -20.66
N GLU A 27 -22.63 2.02 -20.38
CA GLU A 27 -23.55 1.45 -19.41
C GLU A 27 -22.98 1.48 -17.98
N ARG A 28 -23.73 2.06 -17.03
CA ARG A 28 -23.28 2.16 -15.61
C ARG A 28 -23.03 0.82 -14.93
N TRP A 29 -23.85 -0.20 -15.26
CA TRP A 29 -23.65 -1.53 -14.68
C TRP A 29 -22.29 -2.11 -15.10
N TYR A 30 -21.84 -1.82 -16.34
CA TYR A 30 -20.56 -2.25 -16.83
C TYR A 30 -19.39 -1.54 -16.14
N TRP A 31 -19.51 -0.24 -15.84
CA TRP A 31 -18.51 0.49 -15.05
C TRP A 31 -18.34 -0.11 -13.65
N ASN A 32 -19.46 -0.45 -13.00
CA ASN A 32 -19.44 -1.11 -11.69
C ASN A 32 -18.81 -2.50 -11.78
N TYR A 33 -19.11 -3.26 -12.84
CA TYR A 33 -18.46 -4.54 -13.10
C TYR A 33 -16.94 -4.37 -13.29
N VAL A 34 -16.48 -3.40 -14.07
CA VAL A 34 -15.06 -3.10 -14.25
C VAL A 34 -14.42 -2.74 -12.93
N LEU A 35 -15.03 -1.86 -12.14
CA LEU A 35 -14.54 -1.49 -10.80
C LEU A 35 -14.42 -2.71 -9.90
N PHE A 36 -15.42 -3.57 -9.87
CA PHE A 36 -15.39 -4.81 -9.11
C PHE A 36 -14.24 -5.73 -9.55
N ALA A 37 -14.08 -5.93 -10.86
CA ALA A 37 -13.01 -6.77 -11.42
C ALA A 37 -11.61 -6.23 -11.08
N LEU A 38 -11.39 -4.91 -11.21
CA LEU A 38 -10.14 -4.25 -10.83
C LEU A 38 -9.89 -4.33 -9.32
N THR A 39 -10.92 -4.14 -8.51
CA THR A 39 -10.84 -4.27 -7.04
C THR A 39 -10.50 -5.71 -6.66
N LEU A 40 -11.10 -6.71 -7.31
CA LEU A 40 -10.80 -8.12 -7.07
C LEU A 40 -9.35 -8.46 -7.44
N CYS A 41 -8.82 -7.94 -8.56
CA CYS A 41 -7.40 -8.06 -8.90
C CYS A 41 -6.51 -7.50 -7.80
N TYR A 42 -6.89 -6.34 -7.24
CA TYR A 42 -6.10 -5.73 -6.17
C TYR A 42 -6.23 -6.46 -4.83
N VAL A 43 -7.40 -7.06 -4.52
CA VAL A 43 -7.55 -7.97 -3.36
C VAL A 43 -6.59 -9.15 -3.47
N VAL A 44 -6.58 -9.85 -4.62
CA VAL A 44 -5.66 -10.97 -4.87
C VAL A 44 -4.20 -10.52 -4.76
N ASN A 45 -3.85 -9.39 -5.35
CA ASN A 45 -2.50 -8.80 -5.25
C ASN A 45 -2.05 -8.62 -3.79
N VAL A 46 -2.91 -8.01 -2.95
CA VAL A 46 -2.59 -7.76 -1.53
C VAL A 46 -2.47 -9.06 -0.74
N MET A 47 -3.32 -10.07 -1.03
CA MET A 47 -3.25 -11.40 -0.41
C MET A 47 -1.89 -12.06 -0.69
N ASP A 48 -1.46 -12.07 -1.95
CA ASP A 48 -0.25 -12.74 -2.40
C ASP A 48 1.03 -12.06 -1.89
N ARG A 49 0.99 -10.73 -1.80
CA ARG A 49 2.16 -9.90 -1.53
C ARG A 49 2.85 -10.25 -0.22
N SER A 50 2.10 -10.34 0.87
CA SER A 50 2.70 -10.41 2.20
C SER A 50 2.11 -11.48 3.11
N GLN A 51 0.78 -11.67 3.09
CA GLN A 51 0.10 -12.43 4.14
C GLN A 51 0.31 -13.93 4.02
N ILE A 52 0.28 -14.47 2.79
CA ILE A 52 0.55 -15.89 2.54
C ILE A 52 1.99 -16.24 2.92
N LEU A 53 2.94 -15.38 2.55
CA LEU A 53 4.34 -15.57 2.92
C LEU A 53 4.55 -15.48 4.43
N ALA A 54 3.98 -14.45 5.09
CA ALA A 54 4.12 -14.25 6.53
C ALA A 54 3.58 -15.45 7.34
N ALA A 55 2.46 -16.04 6.91
CA ALA A 55 1.93 -17.26 7.51
C ALA A 55 2.85 -18.48 7.29
N SER A 56 3.58 -18.53 6.17
CA SER A 56 4.41 -19.66 5.75
C SER A 56 5.86 -19.59 6.27
N ILE A 57 6.28 -18.46 6.83
CA ILE A 57 7.70 -18.19 7.21
C ILE A 57 8.29 -19.29 8.10
N GLN A 58 7.53 -19.81 9.09
CA GLN A 58 8.05 -20.84 9.98
C GLN A 58 8.24 -22.19 9.27
N ALA A 59 7.32 -22.55 8.40
CA ALA A 59 7.42 -23.77 7.61
C ALA A 59 8.60 -23.71 6.62
N ILE A 60 8.77 -22.57 5.94
CA ILE A 60 9.88 -22.29 5.03
C ILE A 60 11.22 -22.34 5.78
N LYS A 61 11.28 -21.72 6.99
CA LYS A 61 12.47 -21.75 7.84
C LYS A 61 12.88 -23.18 8.17
N LYS A 62 11.91 -23.99 8.60
CA LYS A 62 12.15 -25.40 8.98
C LYS A 62 12.60 -26.25 7.80
N GLU A 63 12.00 -26.05 6.63
CA GLU A 63 12.25 -26.90 5.47
C GLU A 63 13.58 -26.59 4.78
N PHE A 64 13.91 -25.30 4.62
CA PHE A 64 15.13 -24.87 3.92
C PHE A 64 16.29 -24.55 4.86
N GLY A 65 16.12 -24.63 6.17
CA GLY A 65 17.14 -24.22 7.14
C GLY A 65 17.47 -22.72 7.06
N ALA A 66 16.51 -21.91 6.59
CA ALA A 66 16.73 -20.49 6.35
C ALA A 66 16.89 -19.71 7.66
N THR A 67 17.75 -18.69 7.67
CA THR A 67 17.88 -17.76 8.80
C THR A 67 16.76 -16.75 8.82
N ASP A 68 16.52 -16.08 9.94
CA ASP A 68 15.50 -15.01 10.02
C ASP A 68 15.89 -13.82 9.13
N PHE A 69 17.18 -13.55 8.93
CA PHE A 69 17.67 -12.58 7.96
C PHE A 69 17.27 -12.93 6.52
N GLN A 70 17.47 -14.18 6.10
CA GLN A 70 17.06 -14.64 4.77
C GLN A 70 15.54 -14.51 4.58
N LEU A 71 14.75 -14.83 5.59
CA LEU A 71 13.28 -14.67 5.56
C LEU A 71 12.88 -13.21 5.50
N GLY A 72 13.60 -12.34 6.18
CA GLY A 72 13.44 -10.88 6.09
C GLY A 72 13.77 -10.36 4.68
N LEU A 73 14.85 -10.81 4.08
CA LEU A 73 15.18 -10.49 2.69
C LEU A 73 14.08 -10.96 1.72
N LEU A 74 13.60 -12.19 1.90
CA LEU A 74 12.52 -12.77 1.07
C LEU A 74 11.23 -11.95 1.15
N SER A 75 10.92 -11.39 2.32
CA SER A 75 9.71 -10.60 2.56
C SER A 75 9.81 -9.17 2.01
N GLY A 76 11.00 -8.56 2.04
CA GLY A 76 11.19 -7.13 1.79
C GLY A 76 11.84 -6.79 0.45
N ILE A 77 13.03 -7.31 0.19
CA ILE A 77 13.91 -6.89 -0.92
C ILE A 77 13.27 -7.02 -2.32
N PRO A 78 12.55 -8.13 -2.68
CA PRO A 78 11.92 -8.22 -3.99
C PRO A 78 10.98 -7.04 -4.26
N PHE A 79 10.17 -6.67 -3.29
CA PHE A 79 9.22 -5.56 -3.42
C PHE A 79 9.91 -4.20 -3.30
N ALA A 80 10.86 -4.03 -2.41
CA ALA A 80 11.59 -2.77 -2.27
C ALA A 80 12.31 -2.37 -3.56
N LEU A 81 12.95 -3.31 -4.23
CA LEU A 81 13.71 -3.03 -5.44
C LEU A 81 12.85 -3.17 -6.70
N PHE A 82 12.34 -4.39 -6.98
CA PHE A 82 11.74 -4.67 -8.27
C PHE A 82 10.37 -4.01 -8.46
N TYR A 83 9.50 -4.03 -7.44
CA TYR A 83 8.22 -3.34 -7.50
C TYR A 83 8.41 -1.81 -7.65
N SER A 84 9.31 -1.21 -6.86
CA SER A 84 9.50 0.25 -6.86
C SER A 84 10.15 0.76 -8.14
N PHE A 85 11.20 0.11 -8.62
CA PHE A 85 11.91 0.58 -9.81
C PHE A 85 11.21 0.20 -11.12
N LEU A 86 10.61 -1.00 -11.21
CA LEU A 86 9.93 -1.44 -12.44
C LEU A 86 8.52 -0.87 -12.60
N GLY A 87 7.90 -0.37 -11.53
CA GLY A 87 6.60 0.31 -11.61
C GLY A 87 6.59 1.47 -12.59
N ILE A 88 7.70 2.24 -12.69
CA ILE A 88 7.83 3.39 -13.59
C ILE A 88 7.83 2.96 -15.07
N PRO A 89 8.74 2.08 -15.54
CA PRO A 89 8.76 1.65 -16.94
C PRO A 89 7.50 0.87 -17.34
N ILE A 90 6.90 0.10 -16.43
CA ILE A 90 5.65 -0.62 -16.69
C ILE A 90 4.48 0.36 -16.82
N ALA A 91 4.41 1.42 -16.01
CA ALA A 91 3.43 2.48 -16.18
C ALA A 91 3.59 3.18 -17.55
N ALA A 92 4.83 3.50 -17.95
CA ALA A 92 5.11 4.07 -19.27
C ALA A 92 4.75 3.12 -20.43
N LEU A 93 4.91 1.80 -20.23
CA LEU A 93 4.44 0.79 -21.19
C LEU A 93 2.91 0.80 -21.29
N ALA A 94 2.20 0.88 -20.16
CA ALA A 94 0.74 0.97 -20.12
C ALA A 94 0.22 2.25 -20.81
N ASP A 95 1.01 3.32 -20.81
CA ASP A 95 0.67 4.56 -21.52
C ASP A 95 0.81 4.43 -23.05
N ARG A 96 1.69 3.58 -23.53
CA ARG A 96 1.96 3.36 -24.95
C ARG A 96 1.20 2.20 -25.55
N TRP A 97 0.84 1.23 -24.73
CA TRP A 97 0.13 0.01 -25.13
C TRP A 97 -1.27 -0.03 -24.49
N SER A 98 -1.99 -1.16 -24.61
CA SER A 98 -3.27 -1.37 -23.93
C SER A 98 -3.07 -1.60 -22.44
N ARG A 99 -3.69 -0.74 -21.61
CA ARG A 99 -3.68 -0.86 -20.14
C ARG A 99 -4.25 -2.19 -19.67
N MET A 100 -5.27 -2.68 -20.39
CA MET A 100 -5.88 -3.98 -20.11
C MET A 100 -4.92 -5.14 -20.38
N ASN A 101 -4.15 -5.08 -21.49
CA ASN A 101 -3.16 -6.11 -21.77
C ASN A 101 -2.03 -6.08 -20.71
N VAL A 102 -1.53 -4.89 -20.36
CA VAL A 102 -0.52 -4.75 -19.30
C VAL A 102 -1.02 -5.30 -17.98
N LEU A 103 -2.25 -4.95 -17.57
CA LEU A 103 -2.85 -5.44 -16.34
C LEU A 103 -3.04 -6.97 -16.37
N ALA A 104 -3.61 -7.52 -17.44
CA ALA A 104 -3.84 -8.96 -17.54
C ALA A 104 -2.52 -9.77 -17.51
N LEU A 105 -1.48 -9.29 -18.20
CA LEU A 105 -0.15 -9.90 -18.14
C LEU A 105 0.47 -9.76 -16.75
N ALA A 106 0.31 -8.63 -16.11
CA ALA A 106 0.77 -8.39 -14.76
C ALA A 106 0.12 -9.38 -13.78
N VAL A 107 -1.24 -9.49 -13.81
CA VAL A 107 -1.99 -10.46 -12.99
C VAL A 107 -1.53 -11.89 -13.28
N ALA A 108 -1.39 -12.29 -14.53
CA ALA A 108 -0.93 -13.62 -14.91
C ALA A 108 0.50 -13.90 -14.41
N LEU A 109 1.40 -12.92 -14.53
CA LEU A 109 2.79 -13.07 -14.10
C LEU A 109 2.89 -13.24 -12.58
N TRP A 110 2.30 -12.31 -11.77
CA TRP A 110 2.43 -12.45 -10.32
C TRP A 110 1.73 -13.71 -9.80
N SER A 111 0.56 -14.05 -10.35
CA SER A 111 -0.20 -15.23 -9.93
C SER A 111 0.53 -16.53 -10.28
N GLY A 112 1.12 -16.60 -11.48
CA GLY A 112 1.96 -17.73 -11.88
C GLY A 112 3.21 -17.86 -11.01
N MET A 113 3.86 -16.74 -10.69
CA MET A 113 5.03 -16.71 -9.81
C MET A 113 4.66 -17.05 -8.36
N THR A 114 3.50 -16.63 -7.89
CA THR A 114 2.97 -17.04 -6.58
C THR A 114 2.74 -18.56 -6.53
N ALA A 115 2.12 -19.16 -7.55
CA ALA A 115 1.99 -20.60 -7.64
C ALA A 115 3.37 -21.30 -7.71
N LEU A 116 4.33 -20.72 -8.44
CA LEU A 116 5.70 -21.23 -8.56
C LEU A 116 6.45 -21.19 -7.21
N CYS A 117 6.13 -20.24 -6.31
CA CYS A 117 6.65 -20.27 -4.94
C CYS A 117 6.36 -21.61 -4.25
N GLY A 118 5.16 -22.17 -4.44
CA GLY A 118 4.79 -23.49 -3.90
C GLY A 118 5.58 -24.66 -4.50
N ALA A 119 6.08 -24.53 -5.73
CA ALA A 119 6.90 -25.52 -6.40
C ALA A 119 8.42 -25.37 -6.14
N ALA A 120 8.83 -24.35 -5.36
CA ALA A 120 10.25 -24.09 -5.11
C ALA A 120 10.92 -25.25 -4.37
N VAL A 121 12.02 -25.77 -4.89
CA VAL A 121 12.77 -26.89 -4.31
C VAL A 121 13.91 -26.43 -3.39
N ASN A 122 14.24 -25.15 -3.41
CA ASN A 122 15.27 -24.54 -2.56
C ASN A 122 14.94 -23.06 -2.33
N PHE A 123 15.67 -22.45 -1.39
CA PHE A 123 15.45 -21.03 -1.03
C PHE A 123 15.72 -20.07 -2.19
N THR A 124 16.73 -20.33 -3.02
CA THR A 124 17.06 -19.47 -4.18
C THR A 124 15.93 -19.44 -5.20
N MET A 125 15.34 -20.60 -5.51
CA MET A 125 14.18 -20.70 -6.40
C MET A 125 12.97 -19.96 -5.82
N LEU A 126 12.73 -20.12 -4.52
CA LEU A 126 11.67 -19.37 -3.83
C LEU A 126 11.90 -17.86 -3.91
N PHE A 127 13.13 -17.40 -3.66
CA PHE A 127 13.48 -15.97 -3.76
C PHE A 127 13.30 -15.45 -5.21
N ALA A 128 13.73 -16.19 -6.22
CA ALA A 128 13.55 -15.83 -7.61
C ALA A 128 12.06 -15.74 -8.00
N ALA A 129 11.24 -16.69 -7.54
CA ALA A 129 9.78 -16.63 -7.75
C ALA A 129 9.16 -15.40 -7.07
N ARG A 130 9.59 -15.01 -5.87
CA ARG A 130 9.16 -13.79 -5.18
C ARG A 130 9.58 -12.52 -5.93
N VAL A 131 10.78 -12.50 -6.53
CA VAL A 131 11.18 -11.41 -7.44
C VAL A 131 10.20 -11.33 -8.63
N GLY A 132 9.88 -12.46 -9.26
CA GLY A 132 8.91 -12.51 -10.34
C GLY A 132 7.51 -12.03 -9.92
N THR A 133 7.07 -12.38 -8.72
CA THR A 133 5.82 -11.86 -8.13
C THR A 133 5.87 -10.32 -8.04
N ALA A 134 6.94 -9.75 -7.48
CA ALA A 134 7.11 -8.31 -7.32
C ALA A 134 7.12 -7.56 -8.68
N ILE A 135 7.77 -8.15 -9.71
CA ILE A 135 7.77 -7.61 -11.08
C ILE A 135 6.34 -7.58 -11.65
N GLY A 136 5.61 -8.68 -11.52
CA GLY A 136 4.22 -8.76 -11.95
C GLY A 136 3.33 -7.74 -11.26
N GLU A 137 3.42 -7.66 -9.93
CA GLU A 137 2.59 -6.75 -9.13
C GLU A 137 2.83 -5.27 -9.43
N ALA A 138 4.04 -4.88 -9.86
CA ALA A 138 4.35 -3.53 -10.27
C ALA A 138 3.48 -3.03 -11.45
N GLY A 139 2.96 -3.96 -12.25
CA GLY A 139 2.05 -3.68 -13.37
C GLY A 139 0.56 -3.59 -13.00
N GLY A 140 0.18 -3.76 -11.73
CA GLY A 140 -1.22 -3.81 -11.30
C GLY A 140 -1.86 -2.44 -11.11
N SER A 141 -1.31 -1.62 -10.22
CA SER A 141 -1.92 -0.36 -9.77
C SER A 141 -1.96 0.75 -10.82
N PRO A 142 -0.88 1.06 -11.59
CA PRO A 142 -0.91 2.16 -12.54
C PRO A 142 -1.98 2.02 -13.64
N PRO A 143 -2.10 0.86 -14.34
CA PRO A 143 -3.17 0.66 -15.32
C PRO A 143 -4.56 0.72 -14.69
N SER A 144 -4.75 0.14 -13.50
CA SER A 144 -6.04 0.14 -12.80
C SER A 144 -6.51 1.55 -12.47
N HIS A 145 -5.62 2.41 -11.94
CA HIS A 145 -5.96 3.80 -11.66
C HIS A 145 -6.33 4.58 -12.92
N SER A 146 -5.60 4.37 -14.02
CA SER A 146 -5.90 5.00 -15.30
C SER A 146 -7.25 4.55 -15.87
N LEU A 147 -7.56 3.24 -15.80
CA LEU A 147 -8.85 2.69 -16.22
C LEU A 147 -10.01 3.24 -15.39
N ILE A 148 -9.91 3.27 -14.07
CA ILE A 148 -10.93 3.85 -13.18
C ILE A 148 -11.18 5.32 -13.55
N SER A 149 -10.12 6.09 -13.83
CA SER A 149 -10.24 7.50 -14.21
C SER A 149 -10.99 7.70 -15.53
N ASP A 150 -10.87 6.76 -16.47
CA ASP A 150 -11.54 6.85 -17.77
C ASP A 150 -12.97 6.30 -17.77
N TYR A 151 -13.29 5.36 -16.87
CA TYR A 151 -14.66 4.87 -16.72
C TYR A 151 -15.54 5.78 -15.86
N PHE A 152 -14.97 6.46 -14.82
CA PHE A 152 -15.75 7.21 -13.86
C PHE A 152 -15.55 8.72 -14.01
N PRO A 153 -16.66 9.50 -14.18
CA PRO A 153 -16.59 10.95 -14.25
C PRO A 153 -16.11 11.55 -12.92
N LYS A 154 -15.59 12.78 -12.98
CA LYS A 154 -15.02 13.50 -11.81
C LYS A 154 -15.93 13.49 -10.58
N SER A 155 -17.27 13.55 -10.79
CA SER A 155 -18.25 13.54 -9.70
C SER A 155 -18.36 12.24 -8.91
N SER A 156 -17.98 11.09 -9.49
CA SER A 156 -18.04 9.75 -8.85
C SER A 156 -16.68 9.05 -8.76
N ARG A 157 -15.64 9.65 -9.35
CA ARG A 157 -14.29 9.08 -9.37
C ARG A 157 -13.72 8.85 -7.98
N GLY A 158 -13.95 9.80 -7.06
CA GLY A 158 -13.52 9.65 -5.66
C GLY A 158 -14.12 8.42 -4.99
N THR A 159 -15.43 8.17 -5.17
CA THR A 159 -16.11 6.98 -4.66
C THR A 159 -15.53 5.71 -5.29
N ALA A 160 -15.27 5.70 -6.60
CA ALA A 160 -14.67 4.54 -7.28
C ALA A 160 -13.27 4.21 -6.73
N PHE A 161 -12.42 5.21 -6.51
CA PHE A 161 -11.12 4.99 -5.86
C PHE A 161 -11.25 4.53 -4.41
N SER A 162 -12.26 4.99 -3.67
CA SER A 162 -12.50 4.51 -2.31
C SER A 162 -12.90 3.04 -2.29
N VAL A 163 -13.76 2.60 -3.22
CA VAL A 163 -14.12 1.19 -3.40
C VAL A 163 -12.88 0.36 -3.76
N TYR A 164 -12.07 0.83 -4.71
CA TYR A 164 -10.83 0.16 -5.09
C TYR A 164 -9.85 0.03 -3.91
N ALA A 165 -9.75 1.07 -3.07
CA ALA A 165 -8.87 1.07 -1.89
C ALA A 165 -9.30 0.07 -0.80
N LEU A 166 -10.60 -0.35 -0.75
CA LEU A 166 -11.06 -1.42 0.15
C LEU A 166 -10.36 -2.76 -0.12
N ALA A 167 -9.76 -2.92 -1.30
CA ALA A 167 -8.95 -4.10 -1.60
C ALA A 167 -7.83 -4.34 -0.60
N VAL A 168 -7.24 -3.27 -0.01
CA VAL A 168 -6.13 -3.40 0.93
C VAL A 168 -6.56 -4.08 2.24
N PRO A 169 -7.51 -3.57 3.02
CA PRO A 169 -7.93 -4.24 4.25
C PRO A 169 -8.58 -5.61 3.98
N ILE A 170 -9.37 -5.74 2.90
CA ILE A 170 -9.98 -7.02 2.53
C ILE A 170 -8.91 -8.04 2.17
N GLY A 171 -7.98 -7.71 1.28
CA GLY A 171 -6.91 -8.60 0.84
C GLY A 171 -5.97 -8.98 1.99
N THR A 172 -5.64 -8.05 2.87
CA THR A 172 -4.83 -8.34 4.06
C THR A 172 -5.53 -9.31 4.99
N SER A 173 -6.81 -9.08 5.30
CA SER A 173 -7.58 -9.96 6.19
C SER A 173 -7.80 -11.34 5.58
N LEU A 174 -8.25 -11.42 4.33
CA LEU A 174 -8.44 -12.70 3.64
C LEU A 174 -7.12 -13.45 3.45
N GLY A 175 -6.05 -12.74 3.10
CA GLY A 175 -4.72 -13.34 2.94
C GLY A 175 -4.20 -13.94 4.24
N ALA A 176 -4.40 -13.28 5.38
CA ALA A 176 -4.01 -13.79 6.68
C ALA A 176 -4.82 -15.05 7.07
N LEU A 177 -6.14 -15.02 6.86
CA LEU A 177 -7.01 -16.17 7.11
C LEU A 177 -6.65 -17.36 6.21
N MET A 178 -6.59 -17.13 4.90
CA MET A 178 -6.30 -18.19 3.92
C MET A 178 -4.86 -18.70 4.06
N GLY A 179 -3.92 -17.81 4.34
CA GLY A 179 -2.52 -18.18 4.61
C GLY A 179 -2.38 -19.03 5.86
N GLY A 180 -3.06 -18.67 6.95
CA GLY A 180 -3.07 -19.42 8.19
C GLY A 180 -3.74 -20.79 8.05
N TRP A 181 -4.98 -20.80 7.57
CA TRP A 181 -5.76 -22.03 7.38
C TRP A 181 -5.12 -22.96 6.34
N GLY A 182 -4.74 -22.42 5.19
CA GLY A 182 -4.16 -23.21 4.11
C GLY A 182 -2.83 -23.84 4.52
N ASN A 183 -1.94 -23.05 5.16
CA ASN A 183 -0.66 -23.58 5.62
C ASN A 183 -0.84 -24.71 6.66
N GLN A 184 -1.82 -24.60 7.56
CA GLN A 184 -2.08 -25.63 8.56
C GLN A 184 -2.65 -26.93 7.96
N HIS A 185 -3.55 -26.84 6.96
CA HIS A 185 -4.28 -28.01 6.45
C HIS A 185 -3.72 -28.56 5.14
N LEU A 186 -3.17 -27.70 4.28
CA LEU A 186 -2.64 -28.08 2.97
C LEU A 186 -1.10 -28.06 2.92
N GLY A 187 -0.47 -27.43 3.93
CA GLY A 187 0.95 -27.09 3.91
C GLY A 187 1.23 -25.83 3.08
N TRP A 188 2.37 -25.18 3.35
CA TRP A 188 2.71 -23.90 2.76
C TRP A 188 2.81 -23.95 1.22
N ARG A 189 3.33 -25.04 0.65
CA ARG A 189 3.47 -25.21 -0.80
C ARG A 189 2.15 -25.19 -1.53
N ASN A 190 1.22 -26.05 -1.09
CA ASN A 190 -0.11 -26.11 -1.70
C ASN A 190 -0.90 -24.82 -1.45
N THR A 191 -0.66 -24.12 -0.34
CA THR A 191 -1.30 -22.82 -0.09
C THR A 191 -0.90 -21.80 -1.13
N PHE A 192 0.40 -21.69 -1.48
CA PHE A 192 0.86 -20.82 -2.57
C PHE A 192 0.24 -21.20 -3.93
N ILE A 193 0.14 -22.50 -4.24
CA ILE A 193 -0.47 -22.99 -5.49
C ILE A 193 -1.97 -22.63 -5.53
N VAL A 194 -2.71 -22.96 -4.47
CA VAL A 194 -4.16 -22.73 -4.39
C VAL A 194 -4.53 -21.25 -4.43
N VAL A 195 -3.68 -20.38 -3.88
CA VAL A 195 -3.91 -18.94 -3.92
C VAL A 195 -3.47 -18.34 -5.26
N GLY A 196 -2.38 -18.81 -5.86
CA GLY A 196 -1.88 -18.30 -7.13
C GLY A 196 -2.73 -18.70 -8.33
N LEU A 197 -3.20 -19.94 -8.41
CA LEU A 197 -3.95 -20.42 -9.58
C LEU A 197 -5.25 -19.64 -9.90
N PRO A 198 -6.10 -19.26 -8.93
CA PRO A 198 -7.30 -18.46 -9.21
C PRO A 198 -6.96 -17.10 -9.85
N GLY A 199 -5.82 -16.53 -9.55
CA GLY A 199 -5.36 -15.29 -10.17
C GLY A 199 -5.10 -15.43 -11.67
N LEU A 200 -4.66 -16.60 -12.16
CA LEU A 200 -4.53 -16.88 -13.60
C LEU A 200 -5.90 -16.87 -14.29
N LEU A 201 -6.92 -17.47 -13.66
CA LEU A 201 -8.29 -17.40 -14.15
C LEU A 201 -8.83 -15.98 -14.16
N LEU A 202 -8.50 -15.20 -13.12
CA LEU A 202 -8.87 -13.79 -13.02
C LEU A 202 -8.18 -12.96 -14.12
N ALA A 203 -6.92 -13.22 -14.44
CA ALA A 203 -6.21 -12.58 -15.54
C ALA A 203 -6.92 -12.82 -16.89
N LEU A 204 -7.32 -14.08 -17.15
CA LEU A 204 -8.07 -14.45 -18.34
C LEU A 204 -9.45 -13.78 -18.38
N LEU A 205 -10.19 -13.82 -17.25
CA LEU A 205 -11.50 -13.19 -17.11
C LEU A 205 -11.40 -11.69 -17.42
N VAL A 206 -10.49 -10.98 -16.77
CA VAL A 206 -10.31 -9.53 -16.98
C VAL A 206 -9.92 -9.26 -18.43
N ARG A 207 -9.03 -10.04 -19.03
CA ARG A 207 -8.61 -9.89 -20.43
C ARG A 207 -9.76 -10.07 -21.43
N LEU A 208 -10.69 -10.98 -21.16
CA LEU A 208 -11.79 -11.31 -22.06
C LEU A 208 -13.01 -10.40 -21.86
N THR A 209 -13.25 -9.91 -20.64
CA THR A 209 -14.50 -9.24 -20.29
C THR A 209 -14.37 -7.73 -20.10
N VAL A 210 -13.19 -7.23 -19.71
CA VAL A 210 -12.96 -5.79 -19.54
C VAL A 210 -12.39 -5.17 -20.80
N LYS A 211 -13.15 -4.26 -21.41
CA LYS A 211 -12.75 -3.56 -22.62
C LYS A 211 -11.84 -2.38 -22.29
N GLU A 212 -10.95 -2.04 -23.20
CA GLU A 212 -10.12 -0.83 -23.11
C GLU A 212 -10.98 0.41 -23.44
N PRO A 213 -11.18 1.35 -22.50
CA PRO A 213 -11.91 2.57 -22.78
C PRO A 213 -11.01 3.54 -23.57
N PRO A 214 -11.61 4.41 -24.44
CA PRO A 214 -10.87 5.54 -24.99
C PRO A 214 -10.28 6.41 -23.88
N ARG A 215 -9.06 6.88 -24.05
CA ARG A 215 -8.40 7.74 -23.05
C ARG A 215 -9.17 9.04 -22.88
N GLY A 216 -9.44 9.43 -21.63
CA GLY A 216 -10.25 10.61 -21.30
C GLY A 216 -11.75 10.45 -21.55
N MET A 217 -12.25 9.21 -21.70
CA MET A 217 -13.65 8.93 -22.01
C MET A 217 -14.61 9.63 -21.03
N ALA A 218 -14.36 9.54 -19.74
CA ALA A 218 -15.22 10.13 -18.71
C ALA A 218 -15.06 11.65 -18.57
N ASP A 219 -13.97 12.23 -19.07
CA ASP A 219 -13.68 13.67 -19.00
C ASP A 219 -14.09 14.42 -20.27
N GLY A 220 -14.54 13.70 -21.32
CA GLY A 220 -14.87 14.30 -22.63
C GLY A 220 -13.67 14.95 -23.32
N VAL A 221 -12.45 14.54 -22.93
CA VAL A 221 -11.19 15.14 -23.40
C VAL A 221 -10.88 14.65 -24.79
N THR A 222 -10.93 15.56 -25.77
CA THR A 222 -10.35 15.31 -27.10
C THR A 222 -8.82 15.40 -27.02
N ARG A 223 -8.13 14.73 -27.94
CA ARG A 223 -6.66 14.64 -28.02
C ARG A 223 -5.89 15.98 -27.90
N GLN A 224 -6.56 17.10 -28.11
CA GLN A 224 -5.97 18.45 -28.08
C GLN A 224 -5.78 19.05 -26.68
N THR A 225 -6.51 18.59 -25.65
CA THR A 225 -6.38 19.10 -24.27
C THR A 225 -5.33 18.35 -23.42
N ALA A 226 -4.72 17.31 -23.98
CA ALA A 226 -3.70 16.49 -23.30
C ALA A 226 -2.27 17.11 -23.27
N ALA A 227 -2.08 18.32 -23.80
CA ALA A 227 -0.76 18.86 -24.13
C ALA A 227 -0.07 19.67 -23.02
N ILE A 228 -0.52 19.62 -21.76
CA ILE A 228 0.22 20.29 -20.68
C ILE A 228 1.19 19.27 -20.06
N PRO A 229 2.52 19.48 -20.16
CA PRO A 229 3.49 18.55 -19.58
C PRO A 229 3.27 18.39 -18.08
N VAL A 230 3.15 17.14 -17.63
CA VAL A 230 3.19 16.83 -16.19
C VAL A 230 4.64 16.91 -15.74
N PRO A 231 4.97 17.63 -14.65
CA PRO A 231 6.33 17.72 -14.15
C PRO A 231 6.92 16.33 -13.89
N GLY A 232 8.18 16.15 -14.27
CA GLY A 232 8.88 14.87 -14.14
C GLY A 232 9.15 14.50 -12.68
N LEU A 233 9.54 13.24 -12.46
CA LEU A 233 9.86 12.71 -11.13
C LEU A 233 10.97 13.51 -10.45
N VAL A 234 12.07 13.81 -11.18
CA VAL A 234 13.23 14.53 -10.64
C VAL A 234 12.86 15.98 -10.31
N GLU A 235 12.10 16.64 -11.17
CA GLU A 235 11.63 18.01 -10.97
C GLU A 235 10.72 18.09 -9.73
N THR A 236 9.75 17.18 -9.61
CA THR A 236 8.86 17.11 -8.44
C THR A 236 9.63 16.81 -7.15
N LEU A 237 10.58 15.87 -7.19
CA LEU A 237 11.43 15.56 -6.05
C LEU A 237 12.28 16.77 -5.65
N SER A 238 12.93 17.43 -6.61
CA SER A 238 13.73 18.63 -6.38
C SER A 238 12.88 19.73 -5.74
N PHE A 239 11.69 19.99 -6.28
CA PHE A 239 10.74 20.95 -5.71
C PHE A 239 10.37 20.63 -4.27
N LEU A 240 9.94 19.40 -4.01
CA LEU A 240 9.52 18.95 -2.66
C LEU A 240 10.71 18.94 -1.68
N TRP A 241 11.91 18.60 -2.17
CA TRP A 241 13.11 18.53 -1.33
C TRP A 241 13.54 19.91 -0.81
N THR A 242 13.14 21.01 -1.46
CA THR A 242 13.35 22.36 -0.92
C THR A 242 12.50 22.64 0.32
N ARG A 243 11.36 21.91 0.48
CA ARG A 243 10.44 22.06 1.61
C ARG A 243 10.93 21.25 2.82
N ARG A 244 11.31 21.93 3.90
CA ARG A 244 11.81 21.25 5.12
C ARG A 244 10.76 20.33 5.72
N SER A 245 9.49 20.72 5.71
CA SER A 245 8.38 19.90 6.18
C SER A 245 8.25 18.58 5.39
N PHE A 246 8.43 18.61 4.06
CA PHE A 246 8.41 17.38 3.25
C PHE A 246 9.55 16.43 3.58
N ARG A 247 10.78 16.94 3.74
CA ARG A 247 11.95 16.11 4.11
C ARG A 247 11.72 15.37 5.43
N HIS A 248 11.24 16.11 6.44
CA HIS A 248 10.97 15.49 7.74
C HIS A 248 9.73 14.58 7.71
N LEU A 249 8.66 14.94 6.99
CA LEU A 249 7.47 14.09 6.82
C LEU A 249 7.82 12.78 6.10
N SER A 250 8.56 12.84 4.99
CA SER A 250 8.93 11.63 4.23
C SER A 250 9.85 10.72 5.04
N LEU A 251 10.77 11.29 5.81
CA LEU A 251 11.64 10.51 6.69
C LEU A 251 10.86 9.91 7.88
N ALA A 252 9.94 10.66 8.49
CA ALA A 252 9.05 10.14 9.52
C ALA A 252 8.22 8.94 9.03
N ALA A 253 7.60 9.11 7.86
CA ALA A 253 6.79 8.07 7.24
C ALA A 253 7.64 6.85 6.84
N ALA A 254 8.85 7.05 6.32
CA ALA A 254 9.78 5.97 5.98
C ALA A 254 10.22 5.17 7.22
N LEU A 255 10.64 5.86 8.28
CA LEU A 255 11.07 5.24 9.54
C LEU A 255 9.93 4.46 10.20
N HIS A 256 8.72 5.03 10.25
CA HIS A 256 7.54 4.32 10.73
C HIS A 256 7.22 3.09 9.88
N SER A 257 7.36 3.20 8.55
CA SER A 257 7.17 2.08 7.63
C SER A 257 8.19 0.94 7.84
N VAL A 258 9.41 1.22 8.32
CA VAL A 258 10.37 0.17 8.72
C VAL A 258 9.75 -0.74 9.77
N VAL A 259 9.16 -0.14 10.82
CA VAL A 259 8.51 -0.89 11.91
C VAL A 259 7.25 -1.60 11.41
N TRP A 260 6.45 -0.94 10.59
CA TRP A 260 5.22 -1.49 9.99
C TRP A 260 5.49 -2.76 9.18
N TYR A 261 6.44 -2.71 8.24
CA TYR A 261 6.77 -3.86 7.39
C TYR A 261 7.50 -4.97 8.15
N ALA A 262 8.35 -4.62 9.13
CA ALA A 262 8.97 -5.58 10.04
C ALA A 262 7.91 -6.39 10.80
N SER A 263 6.97 -5.69 11.43
CA SER A 263 5.86 -6.30 12.14
C SER A 263 4.98 -7.15 11.21
N GLY A 264 4.64 -6.63 10.03
CA GLY A 264 3.87 -7.37 9.03
C GLY A 264 4.50 -8.69 8.60
N ALA A 265 5.83 -8.72 8.46
CA ALA A 265 6.57 -9.93 8.07
C ALA A 265 6.64 -10.96 9.21
N PHE A 266 6.81 -10.52 10.47
CA PHE A 266 7.18 -11.42 11.55
C PHE A 266 6.13 -11.60 12.65
N ASN A 267 5.03 -10.84 12.69
CA ASN A 267 4.00 -10.99 13.75
C ASN A 267 3.38 -12.40 13.79
N ASN A 268 3.14 -13.00 12.61
CA ASN A 268 2.64 -14.37 12.56
C ASN A 268 3.64 -15.36 13.19
N ALA A 269 4.92 -15.22 12.84
CA ALA A 269 6.01 -16.03 13.41
C ALA A 269 6.19 -15.77 14.92
N PHE A 270 6.05 -14.53 15.37
CA PHE A 270 6.10 -14.18 16.79
C PHE A 270 4.97 -14.87 17.58
N LEU A 271 3.73 -14.82 17.11
CA LEU A 271 2.60 -15.48 17.78
C LEU A 271 2.80 -17.00 17.87
N GLN A 272 3.35 -17.62 16.84
CA GLN A 272 3.66 -19.05 16.85
C GLN A 272 4.83 -19.37 17.80
N ARG A 273 5.94 -18.60 17.76
CA ARG A 273 7.13 -18.89 18.55
C ARG A 273 6.95 -18.58 20.03
N SER A 274 6.37 -17.42 20.35
CA SER A 274 6.30 -16.89 21.73
C SER A 274 5.06 -17.33 22.49
N HIS A 275 3.94 -17.53 21.79
CA HIS A 275 2.65 -17.91 22.39
C HIS A 275 2.14 -19.29 21.98
N ALA A 276 2.94 -20.04 21.23
CA ALA A 276 2.62 -21.40 20.77
C ALA A 276 1.26 -21.52 20.03
N LEU A 277 0.80 -20.43 19.40
CA LEU A 277 -0.40 -20.48 18.58
C LEU A 277 -0.16 -21.36 17.33
N SER A 278 -1.19 -22.05 16.90
CA SER A 278 -1.19 -22.67 15.57
C SER A 278 -1.12 -21.62 14.46
N VAL A 279 -0.72 -22.03 13.28
CA VAL A 279 -0.63 -21.11 12.11
C VAL A 279 -1.99 -20.50 11.80
N SER A 280 -3.09 -21.28 11.92
CA SER A 280 -4.46 -20.80 11.71
C SER A 280 -4.89 -19.77 12.76
N GLU A 281 -4.62 -20.03 14.04
CA GLU A 281 -4.95 -19.08 15.12
C GLU A 281 -4.17 -17.77 14.95
N ALA A 282 -2.88 -17.85 14.63
CA ALA A 282 -2.08 -16.67 14.33
C ALA A 282 -2.63 -15.91 13.12
N GLY A 283 -2.99 -16.60 12.03
CA GLY A 283 -3.62 -16.02 10.86
C GLY A 283 -4.96 -15.34 11.16
N TYR A 284 -5.81 -15.96 11.99
CA TYR A 284 -7.06 -15.37 12.46
C TYR A 284 -6.82 -14.04 13.20
N TRP A 285 -5.91 -14.02 14.17
CA TRP A 285 -5.61 -12.81 14.91
C TRP A 285 -5.00 -11.71 14.03
N ILE A 286 -4.10 -12.06 13.11
CA ILE A 286 -3.55 -11.09 12.14
C ILE A 286 -4.68 -10.51 11.26
N SER A 287 -5.68 -11.31 10.86
CA SER A 287 -6.84 -10.83 10.11
C SER A 287 -7.67 -9.81 10.91
N VAL A 288 -7.93 -10.09 12.19
CA VAL A 288 -8.63 -9.15 13.09
C VAL A 288 -7.84 -7.87 13.26
N LEU A 289 -6.53 -7.97 13.48
CA LEU A 289 -5.64 -6.82 13.63
C LEU A 289 -5.55 -5.98 12.36
N ALA A 290 -5.63 -6.58 11.18
CA ALA A 290 -5.70 -5.84 9.92
C ALA A 290 -6.99 -5.03 9.77
N ALA A 291 -8.13 -5.56 10.22
CA ALA A 291 -9.39 -4.82 10.27
C ALA A 291 -9.31 -3.63 11.25
N ILE A 292 -8.69 -3.83 12.43
CA ILE A 292 -8.44 -2.76 13.41
C ILE A 292 -7.55 -1.66 12.81
N ALA A 293 -6.50 -2.03 12.07
CA ALA A 293 -5.65 -1.07 11.36
C ALA A 293 -6.46 -0.24 10.34
N GLY A 294 -7.41 -0.84 9.62
CA GLY A 294 -8.33 -0.13 8.74
C GLY A 294 -9.15 0.95 9.47
N VAL A 295 -9.68 0.60 10.65
CA VAL A 295 -10.40 1.57 11.52
C VAL A 295 -9.44 2.69 11.96
N GLY A 296 -8.21 2.37 12.36
CA GLY A 296 -7.18 3.34 12.73
C GLY A 296 -6.85 4.33 11.60
N THR A 297 -6.73 3.83 10.37
CA THR A 297 -6.51 4.67 9.17
C THR A 297 -7.65 5.68 8.97
N PHE A 298 -8.90 5.21 9.04
CA PHE A 298 -10.08 6.06 8.87
C PHE A 298 -10.20 7.12 9.98
N LEU A 299 -10.16 6.68 11.23
CA LEU A 299 -10.31 7.58 12.39
C LEU A 299 -9.13 8.54 12.52
N GLY A 300 -7.93 8.13 12.12
CA GLY A 300 -6.75 9.00 12.06
C GLY A 300 -6.95 10.17 11.09
N GLY A 301 -7.41 9.90 9.88
CA GLY A 301 -7.77 10.95 8.91
C GLY A 301 -8.86 11.86 9.43
N TYR A 302 -9.96 11.28 9.93
CA TYR A 302 -11.08 12.04 10.50
C TYR A 302 -10.67 12.94 11.67
N ALA A 303 -9.82 12.43 12.57
CA ALA A 303 -9.30 13.22 13.69
C ALA A 303 -8.47 14.42 13.21
N CYS A 304 -7.61 14.21 12.19
CA CYS A 304 -6.83 15.30 11.60
C CYS A 304 -7.73 16.36 10.99
N ASP A 305 -8.74 15.98 10.20
CA ASP A 305 -9.68 16.91 9.57
C ASP A 305 -10.43 17.73 10.63
N LYS A 306 -11.01 17.04 11.61
CA LYS A 306 -11.80 17.67 12.67
C LYS A 306 -10.98 18.62 13.54
N LEU A 307 -9.77 18.19 13.96
CA LEU A 307 -8.91 19.02 14.80
C LEU A 307 -8.34 20.19 14.02
N SER A 308 -7.90 19.97 12.77
CA SER A 308 -7.38 21.02 11.90
C SER A 308 -8.44 22.10 11.64
N THR A 309 -9.69 21.71 11.38
CA THR A 309 -10.81 22.65 11.18
C THR A 309 -11.16 23.38 12.47
N ARG A 310 -11.25 22.66 13.61
CA ARG A 310 -11.64 23.23 14.90
C ARG A 310 -10.66 24.29 15.40
N TYR A 311 -9.36 24.05 15.23
CA TYR A 311 -8.29 24.93 15.71
C TYR A 311 -7.68 25.80 14.60
N ASN A 312 -8.19 25.69 13.38
CA ASN A 312 -7.67 26.37 12.18
C ASN A 312 -6.16 26.23 12.02
N ASP A 313 -5.65 24.99 12.22
CA ASP A 313 -4.23 24.71 12.19
C ASP A 313 -3.92 23.39 11.46
N ARG A 314 -3.26 23.46 10.33
CA ARG A 314 -2.90 22.29 9.50
C ARG A 314 -1.81 21.41 10.14
N ARG A 315 -1.14 21.86 11.19
CA ARG A 315 -0.11 21.06 11.91
C ARG A 315 -0.70 19.82 12.57
N PHE A 316 -2.01 19.76 12.81
CA PHE A 316 -2.68 18.55 13.31
C PHE A 316 -2.49 17.33 12.40
N TYR A 317 -2.31 17.52 11.08
CA TYR A 317 -1.97 16.44 10.16
C TYR A 317 -0.56 15.85 10.37
N LEU A 318 0.26 16.47 11.20
CA LEU A 318 1.57 15.96 11.64
C LEU A 318 1.59 15.59 13.12
N TRP A 319 0.90 16.34 13.97
CA TRP A 319 0.84 16.07 15.42
C TRP A 319 0.06 14.80 15.73
N VAL A 320 -1.07 14.54 15.07
CA VAL A 320 -1.88 13.34 15.31
C VAL A 320 -1.12 12.08 14.92
N PRO A 321 -0.57 11.93 13.69
CA PRO A 321 0.23 10.76 13.36
C PRO A 321 1.54 10.69 14.17
N GLY A 322 2.15 11.83 14.53
CA GLY A 322 3.33 11.86 15.39
C GLY A 322 3.06 11.32 16.80
N ALA A 323 1.95 11.74 17.42
CA ALA A 323 1.51 11.23 18.71
C ALA A 323 1.14 9.74 18.64
N ALA A 324 0.42 9.33 17.60
CA ALA A 324 0.07 7.93 17.37
C ALA A 324 1.32 7.05 17.19
N THR A 325 2.30 7.52 16.41
CA THR A 325 3.59 6.83 16.21
C THR A 325 4.37 6.72 17.52
N LEU A 326 4.36 7.77 18.36
CA LEU A 326 4.97 7.72 19.70
C LEU A 326 4.26 6.70 20.59
N LEU A 327 2.92 6.67 20.58
CA LEU A 327 2.12 5.72 21.35
C LEU A 327 2.28 4.27 20.88
N CYS A 328 2.71 4.03 19.64
CA CYS A 328 3.07 2.68 19.20
C CYS A 328 4.15 2.06 20.09
N VAL A 329 5.09 2.84 20.61
CA VAL A 329 6.23 2.33 21.39
C VAL A 329 5.78 1.59 22.66
N PRO A 330 5.01 2.18 23.60
CA PRO A 330 4.56 1.45 24.78
C PRO A 330 3.67 0.25 24.44
N PHE A 331 2.77 0.37 23.46
CA PHE A 331 1.97 -0.78 23.02
C PHE A 331 2.83 -1.89 22.41
N GLN A 332 3.90 -1.55 21.70
CA GLN A 332 4.84 -2.52 21.14
C GLN A 332 5.63 -3.25 22.22
N PHE A 333 6.12 -2.54 23.22
CA PHE A 333 6.77 -3.14 24.39
C PHE A 333 5.81 -4.10 25.10
N LEU A 334 4.58 -3.67 25.38
CA LEU A 334 3.57 -4.51 26.02
C LEU A 334 3.21 -5.73 25.16
N ALA A 335 3.04 -5.56 23.85
CA ALA A 335 2.66 -6.63 22.95
C ALA A 335 3.75 -7.72 22.85
N TYR A 336 5.02 -7.32 22.67
CA TYR A 336 6.09 -8.29 22.44
C TYR A 336 6.73 -8.82 23.71
N LEU A 337 6.76 -8.06 24.81
CA LEU A 337 7.37 -8.50 26.06
C LEU A 337 6.40 -9.22 27.01
N SER A 338 5.11 -9.15 26.73
CA SER A 338 4.13 -9.85 27.59
C SER A 338 4.30 -11.37 27.52
N PRO A 339 4.30 -12.05 28.69
CA PRO A 339 4.36 -13.50 28.75
C PRO A 339 3.02 -14.17 28.38
N THR A 340 1.90 -13.44 28.45
CA THR A 340 0.56 -14.00 28.31
C THR A 340 -0.14 -13.45 27.06
N LEU A 341 -0.93 -14.32 26.40
CA LEU A 341 -1.71 -13.94 25.23
C LEU A 341 -2.81 -12.92 25.57
N SER A 342 -3.36 -12.98 26.79
CA SER A 342 -4.40 -12.08 27.28
C SER A 342 -3.96 -10.62 27.39
N THR A 343 -2.67 -10.35 27.57
CA THR A 343 -2.10 -8.99 27.53
C THR A 343 -1.52 -8.64 26.16
N THR A 344 -0.96 -9.62 25.45
CA THR A 344 -0.40 -9.44 24.10
C THR A 344 -1.46 -8.97 23.11
N LEU A 345 -2.62 -9.64 23.02
CA LEU A 345 -3.63 -9.33 22.02
C LEU A 345 -4.26 -7.94 22.18
N PRO A 346 -4.70 -7.49 23.37
CA PRO A 346 -5.18 -6.12 23.56
C PRO A 346 -4.10 -5.07 23.23
N SER A 347 -2.84 -5.36 23.57
CA SER A 347 -1.72 -4.48 23.22
C SER A 347 -1.49 -4.40 21.71
N PHE A 348 -1.64 -5.51 20.99
CA PHE A 348 -1.63 -5.51 19.52
C PHE A 348 -2.79 -4.73 18.91
N VAL A 349 -3.98 -4.78 19.49
CA VAL A 349 -5.12 -3.95 19.05
C VAL A 349 -4.75 -2.48 19.14
N GLY A 350 -4.22 -2.02 20.28
CA GLY A 350 -3.75 -0.64 20.45
C GLY A 350 -2.62 -0.30 19.47
N LEU A 351 -1.64 -1.19 19.32
CA LEU A 351 -0.51 -1.01 18.40
C LEU A 351 -0.97 -0.86 16.95
N MET A 352 -1.81 -1.78 16.44
CA MET A 352 -2.24 -1.78 15.06
C MET A 352 -3.15 -0.59 14.74
N PHE A 353 -4.01 -0.21 15.69
CA PHE A 353 -4.82 0.99 15.56
C PHE A 353 -3.95 2.24 15.42
N MET A 354 -3.03 2.46 16.35
CA MET A 354 -2.14 3.63 16.37
C MET A 354 -1.17 3.64 15.17
N ALA A 355 -0.61 2.48 14.82
CA ALA A 355 0.32 2.38 13.72
C ALA A 355 -0.30 2.71 12.35
N ALA A 356 -1.60 2.55 12.18
CA ALA A 356 -2.27 2.84 10.91
C ALA A 356 -2.71 4.30 10.74
N VAL A 357 -2.70 5.11 11.79
CA VAL A 357 -3.14 6.52 11.79
C VAL A 357 -2.36 7.40 10.80
N PHE A 358 -1.10 7.06 10.52
CA PHE A 358 -0.20 7.90 9.72
C PHE A 358 -0.52 7.93 8.22
N PHE A 359 -1.19 6.90 7.69
CA PHE A 359 -1.37 6.74 6.23
C PHE A 359 -2.07 7.95 5.59
N GLY A 360 -3.32 8.22 5.95
CA GLY A 360 -4.11 9.31 5.37
C GLY A 360 -3.44 10.68 5.50
N PRO A 361 -3.09 11.11 6.71
CA PRO A 361 -2.48 12.41 6.96
C PRO A 361 -1.16 12.63 6.22
N SER A 362 -0.29 11.61 6.13
CA SER A 362 0.99 11.73 5.44
C SER A 362 0.81 11.98 3.94
N PHE A 363 -0.13 11.29 3.29
CA PHE A 363 -0.45 11.53 1.89
C PHE A 363 -1.12 12.88 1.66
N ALA A 364 -2.04 13.27 2.53
CA ALA A 364 -2.73 14.56 2.44
C ALA A 364 -1.73 15.73 2.50
N MET A 365 -0.79 15.69 3.44
CA MET A 365 0.22 16.75 3.57
C MET A 365 1.24 16.73 2.43
N THR A 366 1.62 15.56 1.94
CA THR A 366 2.50 15.45 0.75
C THR A 366 1.85 16.11 -0.47
N GLN A 367 0.55 15.89 -0.68
CA GLN A 367 -0.19 16.53 -1.78
C GLN A 367 -0.38 18.04 -1.55
N ALA A 368 -0.57 18.47 -0.30
CA ALA A 368 -0.73 19.88 0.03
C ALA A 368 0.59 20.67 -0.17
N LEU A 369 1.75 20.04 0.05
CA LEU A 369 3.07 20.63 -0.19
C LEU A 369 3.49 20.64 -1.67
N ALA A 370 2.72 20.00 -2.55
CA ALA A 370 2.94 19.95 -3.99
C ALA A 370 2.00 20.88 -4.73
N THR A 371 2.44 21.47 -5.84
CA THR A 371 1.55 22.17 -6.75
C THR A 371 0.52 21.20 -7.34
N VAL A 372 -0.63 21.70 -7.81
CA VAL A 372 -1.72 20.86 -8.32
C VAL A 372 -1.26 19.86 -9.38
N ARG A 373 -0.31 20.26 -10.23
CA ARG A 373 0.26 19.43 -11.32
C ARG A 373 1.21 18.34 -10.82
N MET A 374 1.80 18.51 -9.62
CA MET A 374 2.78 17.60 -9.04
C MET A 374 2.18 16.59 -8.05
N ARG A 375 0.91 16.70 -7.64
CA ARG A 375 0.30 15.93 -6.55
C ARG A 375 0.39 14.41 -6.72
N SER A 376 0.13 13.91 -7.92
CA SER A 376 0.21 12.47 -8.20
C SER A 376 1.64 11.95 -8.12
N VAL A 377 2.60 12.70 -8.69
CA VAL A 377 4.03 12.35 -8.62
C VAL A 377 4.55 12.44 -7.19
N ALA A 378 4.13 13.47 -6.42
CA ALA A 378 4.47 13.62 -5.00
C ALA A 378 4.00 12.44 -4.15
N THR A 379 2.76 11.97 -4.40
CA THR A 379 2.21 10.78 -3.73
C THR A 379 3.02 9.53 -4.07
N SER A 380 3.37 9.34 -5.34
CA SER A 380 4.19 8.22 -5.81
C SER A 380 5.60 8.26 -5.20
N LEU A 381 6.20 9.45 -5.06
CA LEU A 381 7.48 9.63 -4.40
C LEU A 381 7.45 9.23 -2.92
N LEU A 382 6.40 9.62 -2.18
CA LEU A 382 6.25 9.22 -0.78
C LEU A 382 6.10 7.70 -0.67
N LEU A 383 5.26 7.09 -1.50
CA LEU A 383 5.11 5.62 -1.57
C LEU A 383 6.43 4.91 -1.91
N PHE A 384 7.18 5.45 -2.88
CA PHE A 384 8.48 4.92 -3.25
C PHE A 384 9.46 4.95 -2.07
N ILE A 385 9.56 6.08 -1.36
CA ILE A 385 10.44 6.24 -0.20
C ILE A 385 10.03 5.27 0.93
N GLN A 386 8.73 5.17 1.23
CA GLN A 386 8.21 4.26 2.24
C GLN A 386 8.46 2.79 1.89
N THR A 387 8.26 2.40 0.63
CA THR A 387 8.47 1.01 0.19
C THR A 387 9.94 0.67 0.15
N LEU A 388 10.78 1.55 -0.42
CA LEU A 388 12.21 1.29 -0.56
C LEU A 388 12.90 1.19 0.81
N ILE A 389 12.65 2.14 1.70
CA ILE A 389 13.26 2.17 3.03
C ILE A 389 12.51 1.23 3.99
N GLY A 390 11.19 1.37 4.08
CA GLY A 390 10.37 0.61 5.03
C GLY A 390 10.38 -0.89 4.76
N ASN A 391 9.95 -1.29 3.57
CA ASN A 391 9.87 -2.70 3.21
C ASN A 391 11.25 -3.29 2.91
N GLY A 392 12.17 -2.51 2.34
CA GLY A 392 13.54 -2.97 2.06
C GLY A 392 14.33 -3.26 3.34
N LEU A 393 14.32 -2.35 4.30
CA LEU A 393 15.14 -2.45 5.50
C LEU A 393 14.41 -3.15 6.66
N GLY A 394 13.10 -2.92 6.85
CA GLY A 394 12.38 -3.38 8.04
C GLY A 394 12.49 -4.87 8.30
N PRO A 395 11.99 -5.73 7.40
CA PRO A 395 12.06 -7.18 7.58
C PRO A 395 13.50 -7.70 7.64
N ALA A 396 14.39 -7.23 6.76
CA ALA A 396 15.78 -7.69 6.71
C ALA A 396 16.55 -7.36 8.01
N THR A 397 16.44 -6.12 8.50
CA THR A 397 17.11 -5.70 9.74
C THR A 397 16.55 -6.45 10.94
N THR A 398 15.22 -6.66 11.00
CA THR A 398 14.59 -7.43 12.09
C THR A 398 15.10 -8.88 12.09
N GLY A 399 15.15 -9.51 10.92
CA GLY A 399 15.69 -10.86 10.80
C GLY A 399 17.17 -10.95 11.21
N TYR A 400 17.99 -9.97 10.78
CA TYR A 400 19.40 -9.88 11.18
C TYR A 400 19.57 -9.76 12.69
N ILE A 401 18.82 -8.86 13.33
CA ILE A 401 18.85 -8.69 14.80
C ILE A 401 18.38 -9.99 15.49
N SER A 402 17.35 -10.66 14.96
CA SER A 402 16.86 -11.93 15.51
C SER A 402 17.96 -13.01 15.44
N ASP A 403 18.62 -13.18 14.30
CA ASP A 403 19.70 -14.14 14.14
C ASP A 403 20.90 -13.82 15.05
N TRP A 404 21.26 -12.53 15.18
CA TRP A 404 22.33 -12.08 16.07
C TRP A 404 22.03 -12.36 17.56
N LEU A 405 20.77 -12.26 17.99
CA LEU A 405 20.32 -12.56 19.35
C LEU A 405 20.09 -14.06 19.60
N THR A 406 20.01 -14.89 18.57
CA THR A 406 19.65 -16.31 18.67
C THR A 406 20.61 -17.10 19.59
N PRO A 407 21.97 -16.89 19.56
CA PRO A 407 22.86 -17.63 20.46
C PRO A 407 22.56 -17.43 21.95
N SER A 408 22.10 -16.23 22.34
CA SER A 408 21.83 -15.88 23.74
C SER A 408 20.37 -16.03 24.15
N LEU A 409 19.41 -15.75 23.23
CA LEU A 409 17.98 -15.67 23.54
C LEU A 409 17.14 -16.78 22.87
N GLN A 410 17.75 -17.59 22.01
CA GLN A 410 17.12 -18.73 21.35
C GLN A 410 15.70 -18.39 20.79
N ARG A 411 14.66 -18.99 21.38
CA ARG A 411 13.26 -18.82 20.95
C ARG A 411 12.78 -17.37 21.06
N ASP A 412 13.30 -16.60 22.00
CA ASP A 412 12.88 -15.22 22.28
C ASP A 412 13.62 -14.18 21.41
N SER A 413 14.62 -14.60 20.60
CA SER A 413 15.40 -13.70 19.75
C SER A 413 14.53 -12.79 18.87
N LEU A 414 13.51 -13.36 18.22
CA LEU A 414 12.59 -12.60 17.35
C LEU A 414 11.76 -11.59 18.14
N ARG A 415 11.32 -11.93 19.35
CA ARG A 415 10.60 -11.03 20.27
C ARG A 415 11.40 -9.76 20.54
N TYR A 416 12.64 -9.91 20.94
CA TYR A 416 13.52 -8.77 21.23
C TYR A 416 13.94 -8.01 19.96
N ALA A 417 14.11 -8.69 18.83
CA ALA A 417 14.36 -8.02 17.56
C ALA A 417 13.20 -7.07 17.18
N LEU A 418 11.95 -7.51 17.37
CA LEU A 418 10.76 -6.69 17.12
C LEU A 418 10.64 -5.51 18.12
N VAL A 419 11.08 -5.68 19.36
CA VAL A 419 11.15 -4.59 20.32
C VAL A 419 12.19 -3.56 19.91
N ILE A 420 13.40 -4.01 19.55
CA ILE A 420 14.51 -3.13 19.15
C ILE A 420 14.14 -2.31 17.92
N ILE A 421 13.60 -2.94 16.88
CA ILE A 421 13.17 -2.22 15.68
C ILE A 421 12.06 -1.22 16.00
N GLY A 422 11.21 -1.49 16.98
CA GLY A 422 10.13 -0.62 17.43
C GLY A 422 10.61 0.73 17.96
N VAL A 423 11.82 0.80 18.50
CA VAL A 423 12.42 2.04 19.00
C VAL A 423 12.58 3.08 17.86
N VAL A 424 12.65 2.63 16.61
CA VAL A 424 12.70 3.51 15.44
C VAL A 424 11.48 4.43 15.37
N ASN A 425 10.34 4.04 15.96
CA ASN A 425 9.16 4.90 16.05
C ASN A 425 9.38 6.16 16.89
N LEU A 426 10.30 6.15 17.87
CA LEU A 426 10.69 7.36 18.59
C LEU A 426 11.34 8.38 17.64
N TRP A 427 12.24 7.88 16.78
CA TRP A 427 12.89 8.72 15.80
C TRP A 427 11.90 9.24 14.75
N ALA A 428 10.97 8.40 14.29
CA ALA A 428 9.89 8.81 13.40
C ALA A 428 9.02 9.93 14.03
N ALA A 429 8.64 9.79 15.30
CA ALA A 429 7.86 10.80 16.02
C ALA A 429 8.59 12.15 16.12
N VAL A 430 9.90 12.14 16.35
CA VAL A 430 10.73 13.35 16.33
C VAL A 430 10.66 14.05 14.97
N HIS A 431 10.72 13.28 13.87
CA HIS A 431 10.62 13.86 12.54
C HIS A 431 9.22 14.41 12.23
N TYR A 432 8.14 13.82 12.72
CA TYR A 432 6.80 14.43 12.65
C TYR A 432 6.77 15.78 13.38
N ALA A 433 7.35 15.86 14.58
CA ALA A 433 7.43 17.10 15.35
C ALA A 433 8.30 18.16 14.63
N LEU A 434 9.40 17.79 14.00
CA LEU A 434 10.24 18.70 13.21
C LEU A 434 9.52 19.18 11.96
N ALA A 435 8.79 18.30 11.26
CA ALA A 435 7.98 18.66 10.11
C ALA A 435 6.94 19.74 10.45
N SER A 436 6.28 19.61 11.62
CA SER A 436 5.24 20.56 12.04
C SER A 436 5.76 21.98 12.27
N ARG A 437 7.05 22.15 12.61
CA ARG A 437 7.64 23.48 12.86
C ARG A 437 7.72 24.36 11.62
N THR A 438 7.83 23.77 10.44
CA THR A 438 8.00 24.49 9.16
C THR A 438 6.80 24.35 8.23
N LEU A 439 5.78 23.55 8.59
CA LEU A 439 4.67 23.21 7.72
C LEU A 439 3.92 24.43 7.18
N ASN A 440 3.48 25.34 8.05
CA ASN A 440 2.65 26.47 7.63
C ASN A 440 3.42 27.36 6.64
N ARG A 441 4.69 27.67 6.91
CA ARG A 441 5.55 28.43 5.99
C ARG A 441 5.73 27.74 4.64
N ASP A 442 5.94 26.42 4.64
CA ASP A 442 6.15 25.65 3.41
C ASP A 442 4.86 25.53 2.60
N LEU A 443 3.67 25.49 3.26
CA LEU A 443 2.36 25.54 2.61
C LEU A 443 2.09 26.90 1.97
N GLU A 444 2.30 28.01 2.70
CA GLU A 444 2.16 29.38 2.19
C GLU A 444 3.03 29.60 0.95
N ALA A 445 4.30 29.15 1.02
CA ALA A 445 5.22 29.24 -0.12
C ALA A 445 4.77 28.41 -1.33
N THR A 446 4.03 27.32 -1.13
CA THR A 446 3.47 26.49 -2.21
C THR A 446 2.21 27.13 -2.79
N GLU A 447 1.35 27.69 -1.94
CA GLU A 447 0.14 28.41 -2.35
C GLU A 447 0.48 29.64 -3.19
N ALA A 448 1.49 30.44 -2.79
CA ALA A 448 1.96 31.61 -3.54
C ALA A 448 2.41 31.24 -4.97
N LEU A 449 3.11 30.11 -5.15
CA LEU A 449 3.52 29.62 -6.48
C LEU A 449 2.35 29.09 -7.33
N SER A 450 1.26 28.70 -6.69
CA SER A 450 0.07 28.22 -7.40
C SER A 450 -0.81 29.35 -7.92
N LEU A 451 -0.66 30.57 -7.39
CA LEU A 451 -1.39 31.78 -7.79
C LEU A 451 -0.68 32.53 -8.93
N HIS A 452 0.60 32.27 -9.16
CA HIS A 452 1.41 32.86 -10.24
C HIS A 452 2.01 31.71 -11.08
N PRO A 453 1.20 31.05 -11.96
CA PRO A 453 1.65 29.92 -12.78
C PRO A 453 2.65 30.30 -13.85
#